data_47a5e3bd595b9c992a1783e9b0262e0a
#
_entry.id   47a5e3bd595b9c992a1783e9b0262e0a
#
_cell.length_a   1.000
_cell.length_b   1.000
_cell.length_c   1.000
_cell.angle_alpha   90.00
_cell.angle_beta   90.00
_cell.angle_gamma   90.00
#
_symmetry.space_group_name_H-M   'P 1'
#
loop_
_entity.id
_entity.type
_entity.pdbx_description
1 polymer ?
#
loop_
_entity_poly.entity_id
_entity_poly.type
_entity_poly.pdbx_seq_one_letter_code
_entity_poly.pdbx_strand_id
1 'polypeptide(L)'
;DALENSDLAIPDGIGVAQAAKFLSLPTPKNLLIRFFVLLFQGAVVGLATFFKKEWLTSSLKIIKGRQLFIELVKLASKKRWRVFLLGGEQPSLAKSAGLNLRKSFKIVRIAYAQGPMLNFRGEPASAGDIVSQEEAIAQINEFGPHLLFVAFGAPKQEKWIDKYLPKLKVGGAMVIGGAIDYMAGEAELPPKWMEEAGLEWVWRSIKQPWRLKRIFMAFPVFPLKVFWYKLTLA
;
A
#
# COMPACT_ATOMS: atom_id res chain seq x y z
N ASP A 1 7.39 10.30 -12.00
CA ASP A 1 7.05 9.02 -11.37
C ASP A 1 5.76 9.19 -10.53
N ALA A 2 4.86 8.16 -10.49
CA ALA A 2 3.55 8.26 -9.80
C ALA A 2 3.65 8.65 -8.31
N LEU A 3 4.75 8.30 -7.64
CA LEU A 3 4.99 8.70 -6.25
C LEU A 3 5.42 10.16 -6.13
N GLU A 4 6.18 10.66 -7.09
CA GLU A 4 6.62 12.06 -7.13
C GLU A 4 5.46 13.00 -7.48
N ASN A 5 4.50 12.51 -8.27
CA ASN A 5 3.29 13.25 -8.65
C ASN A 5 2.21 13.23 -7.55
N SER A 6 2.39 12.43 -6.49
CA SER A 6 1.42 12.35 -5.39
C SER A 6 1.61 13.50 -4.40
N ASP A 7 0.50 14.08 -3.89
CA ASP A 7 0.54 15.10 -2.84
C ASP A 7 1.13 14.58 -1.54
N LEU A 8 0.99 13.26 -1.29
CA LEU A 8 1.49 12.62 -0.08
C LEU A 8 1.87 11.16 -0.33
N ALA A 9 3.16 10.85 -0.18
CA ALA A 9 3.68 9.48 -0.14
C ALA A 9 3.78 9.01 1.33
N ILE A 10 3.02 7.96 1.66
CA ILE A 10 2.92 7.45 3.03
C ILE A 10 3.84 6.25 3.20
N PRO A 11 4.79 6.28 4.15
CA PRO A 11 5.66 5.14 4.43
C PRO A 11 4.86 4.04 5.14
N ASP A 12 4.52 2.99 4.42
CA ASP A 12 3.81 1.82 4.93
C ASP A 12 4.76 0.61 5.01
N GLY A 13 4.81 0.01 6.16
CA GLY A 13 5.59 -1.20 6.40
C GLY A 13 7.01 -1.00 6.93
N ILE A 14 7.44 -2.00 7.72
CA ILE A 14 8.72 -1.99 8.42
C ILE A 14 9.93 -1.94 7.48
N GLY A 15 9.83 -2.53 6.28
CA GLY A 15 10.92 -2.54 5.31
C GLY A 15 11.32 -1.15 4.82
N VAL A 16 10.35 -0.23 4.72
CA VAL A 16 10.63 1.17 4.34
C VAL A 16 11.38 1.90 5.45
N ALA A 17 11.01 1.67 6.72
CA ALA A 17 11.75 2.23 7.85
C ALA A 17 13.17 1.65 7.98
N GLN A 18 13.33 0.33 7.72
CA GLN A 18 14.65 -0.31 7.65
C GLN A 18 15.53 0.34 6.58
N ALA A 19 14.98 0.54 5.38
CA ALA A 19 15.71 1.18 4.29
C ALA A 19 16.09 2.62 4.65
N ALA A 20 15.16 3.42 5.18
CA ALA A 20 15.42 4.80 5.60
C ALA A 20 16.49 4.85 6.68
N LYS A 21 16.41 3.96 7.70
CA LYS A 21 17.42 3.89 8.75
C LYS A 21 18.78 3.46 8.21
N PHE A 22 18.82 2.43 7.38
CA PHE A 22 20.06 1.97 6.77
C PHE A 22 20.73 3.07 5.93
N LEU A 23 19.96 3.80 5.13
CA LEU A 23 20.47 4.89 4.31
C LEU A 23 20.97 6.09 5.15
N SER A 24 20.37 6.35 6.31
CA SER A 24 20.78 7.45 7.21
C SER A 24 22.11 7.20 7.96
N LEU A 25 22.59 5.95 8.02
CA LEU A 25 23.83 5.63 8.72
C LEU A 25 25.06 6.09 7.94
N PRO A 26 26.15 6.51 8.61
CA PRO A 26 27.36 7.02 7.95
C PRO A 26 28.02 5.95 7.08
N THR A 27 28.62 6.40 5.98
CA THR A 27 29.22 5.52 4.97
C THR A 27 30.68 5.91 4.72
N PRO A 28 31.66 4.97 4.89
CA PRO A 28 33.06 5.22 4.59
C PRO A 28 33.30 5.52 3.10
N LYS A 29 34.31 6.33 2.78
CA LYS A 29 34.69 6.63 1.40
C LYS A 29 35.35 5.45 0.69
N ASN A 30 36.21 4.70 1.40
CA ASN A 30 36.91 3.54 0.83
C ASN A 30 35.91 2.41 0.53
N LEU A 31 35.85 1.93 -0.71
CA LEU A 31 34.88 0.96 -1.19
C LEU A 31 34.91 -0.38 -0.44
N LEU A 32 36.14 -0.88 -0.14
CA LEU A 32 36.31 -2.16 0.55
C LEU A 32 35.80 -2.07 1.99
N ILE A 33 36.21 -1.04 2.72
CA ILE A 33 35.74 -0.78 4.08
C ILE A 33 34.25 -0.54 4.09
N ARG A 34 33.71 0.23 3.12
CA ARG A 34 32.30 0.49 2.93
C ARG A 34 31.52 -0.80 2.84
N PHE A 35 31.93 -1.75 2.00
CA PHE A 35 31.24 -3.02 1.82
C PHE A 35 31.03 -3.75 3.16
N PHE A 36 32.09 -3.92 3.95
CA PHE A 36 31.99 -4.61 5.25
C PHE A 36 31.19 -3.82 6.29
N VAL A 37 31.32 -2.49 6.31
CA VAL A 37 30.52 -1.63 7.20
C VAL A 37 29.04 -1.70 6.84
N LEU A 38 28.69 -1.70 5.56
CA LEU A 38 27.29 -1.82 5.12
C LEU A 38 26.72 -3.20 5.43
N LEU A 39 27.49 -4.28 5.32
CA LEU A 39 27.03 -5.61 5.76
C LEU A 39 26.70 -5.62 7.26
N PHE A 40 27.59 -5.07 8.08
CA PHE A 40 27.36 -4.95 9.53
C PHE A 40 26.15 -4.08 9.83
N GLN A 41 26.03 -2.90 9.21
CA GLN A 41 24.89 -2.00 9.36
C GLN A 41 23.58 -2.68 8.95
N GLY A 42 23.59 -3.44 7.85
CA GLY A 42 22.43 -4.21 7.40
C GLY A 42 21.98 -5.26 8.41
N ALA A 43 22.93 -6.01 8.99
CA ALA A 43 22.64 -6.96 10.05
C ALA A 43 22.08 -6.28 11.31
N VAL A 44 22.67 -5.16 11.75
CA VAL A 44 22.17 -4.38 12.90
C VAL A 44 20.76 -3.86 12.67
N VAL A 45 20.48 -3.29 11.49
CA VAL A 45 19.15 -2.79 11.12
C VAL A 45 18.15 -3.94 11.06
N GLY A 46 18.54 -5.10 10.51
CA GLY A 46 17.69 -6.30 10.48
C GLY A 46 17.33 -6.77 11.90
N LEU A 47 18.31 -6.91 12.79
CA LEU A 47 18.09 -7.32 14.18
C LEU A 47 17.30 -6.28 14.98
N ALA A 48 17.49 -4.99 14.72
CA ALA A 48 16.75 -3.92 15.39
C ALA A 48 15.21 -3.99 15.17
N THR A 49 14.79 -4.69 14.14
CA THR A 49 13.35 -4.95 13.88
C THR A 49 12.68 -5.67 15.04
N PHE A 50 13.42 -6.56 15.71
CA PHE A 50 12.92 -7.37 16.81
C PHE A 50 13.15 -6.73 18.19
N PHE A 51 14.25 -5.99 18.34
CA PHE A 51 14.69 -5.56 19.68
C PHE A 51 14.67 -4.05 19.91
N LYS A 52 14.71 -3.21 18.85
CA LYS A 52 14.83 -1.74 18.95
C LYS A 52 14.00 -1.00 17.90
N LYS A 53 12.71 -1.27 17.89
CA LYS A 53 11.79 -0.71 16.89
C LYS A 53 11.74 0.82 16.89
N GLU A 54 11.82 1.46 18.05
CA GLU A 54 11.85 2.92 18.20
C GLU A 54 13.06 3.54 17.50
N TRP A 55 14.25 2.92 17.70
CA TRP A 55 15.47 3.36 17.01
C TRP A 55 15.32 3.21 15.49
N LEU A 56 14.70 2.13 15.03
CA LEU A 56 14.48 1.87 13.62
C LEU A 56 13.56 2.92 12.99
N THR A 57 12.49 3.30 13.68
CA THR A 57 11.48 4.27 13.19
C THR A 57 11.84 5.72 13.50
N SER A 58 12.97 5.99 14.15
CA SER A 58 13.42 7.36 14.47
C SER A 58 13.70 8.21 13.23
N SER A 59 14.10 7.59 12.12
CA SER A 59 14.38 8.29 10.84
C SER A 59 13.13 8.47 9.98
N LEU A 60 12.11 7.62 10.16
CA LEU A 60 10.89 7.66 9.38
C LEU A 60 9.73 7.03 10.16
N LYS A 61 8.73 7.83 10.51
CA LYS A 61 7.54 7.34 11.21
C LYS A 61 6.64 6.56 10.24
N ILE A 62 6.37 5.30 10.58
CA ILE A 62 5.50 4.44 9.77
C ILE A 62 4.04 4.80 10.01
N ILE A 63 3.27 4.90 8.94
CA ILE A 63 1.81 5.03 8.96
C ILE A 63 1.23 3.79 8.28
N LYS A 64 0.50 2.96 9.02
CA LYS A 64 -0.13 1.78 8.45
C LYS A 64 -1.28 2.19 7.52
N GLY A 65 -1.14 1.96 6.22
CA GLY A 65 -2.13 2.34 5.20
C GLY A 65 -3.53 1.81 5.51
N ARG A 66 -3.65 0.58 6.05
CA ARG A 66 -4.93 0.02 6.49
C ARG A 66 -5.58 0.84 7.63
N GLN A 67 -4.81 1.29 8.61
CA GLN A 67 -5.34 2.10 9.72
C GLN A 67 -5.78 3.47 9.21
N LEU A 68 -4.96 4.11 8.37
CA LEU A 68 -5.31 5.39 7.76
C LEU A 68 -6.59 5.28 6.94
N PHE A 69 -6.75 4.22 6.15
CA PHE A 69 -7.99 3.97 5.40
C PHE A 69 -9.22 3.97 6.31
N ILE A 70 -9.17 3.21 7.43
CA ILE A 70 -10.29 3.15 8.39
C ILE A 70 -10.56 4.52 9.03
N GLU A 71 -9.51 5.25 9.43
CA GLU A 71 -9.67 6.58 10.03
C GLU A 71 -10.26 7.59 9.03
N LEU A 72 -9.90 7.52 7.75
CA LEU A 72 -10.50 8.33 6.70
C LEU A 72 -11.97 7.98 6.48
N VAL A 73 -12.36 6.70 6.55
CA VAL A 73 -13.78 6.30 6.49
C VAL A 73 -14.55 6.78 7.71
N LYS A 74 -13.97 6.72 8.91
CA LYS A 74 -14.57 7.31 10.13
C LYS A 74 -14.77 8.81 9.99
N LEU A 75 -13.77 9.51 9.46
CA LEU A 75 -13.87 10.95 9.19
C LEU A 75 -14.96 11.23 8.16
N ALA A 76 -15.02 10.46 7.08
CA ALA A 76 -16.05 10.57 6.05
C ALA A 76 -17.45 10.36 6.64
N SER A 77 -17.61 9.41 7.56
CA SER A 77 -18.87 9.19 8.28
C SER A 77 -19.27 10.42 9.11
N LYS A 78 -18.34 10.99 9.89
CA LYS A 78 -18.60 12.21 10.71
C LYS A 78 -18.94 13.42 9.84
N LYS A 79 -18.28 13.56 8.69
CA LYS A 79 -18.46 14.69 7.76
C LYS A 79 -19.58 14.45 6.74
N ARG A 80 -20.26 13.30 6.75
CA ARG A 80 -21.26 12.88 5.77
C ARG A 80 -20.72 12.88 4.32
N TRP A 81 -19.44 12.57 4.15
CA TRP A 81 -18.79 12.49 2.85
C TRP A 81 -19.21 11.23 2.08
N ARG A 82 -19.12 11.32 0.76
CA ARG A 82 -19.27 10.18 -0.14
C ARG A 82 -17.95 9.48 -0.31
N VAL A 83 -17.97 8.16 -0.23
CA VAL A 83 -16.79 7.29 -0.38
C VAL A 83 -17.01 6.34 -1.55
N PHE A 84 -16.02 6.18 -2.42
CA PHE A 84 -16.06 5.20 -3.50
C PHE A 84 -14.91 4.20 -3.33
N LEU A 85 -15.23 2.90 -3.44
CA LEU A 85 -14.26 1.81 -3.45
C LEU A 85 -14.12 1.27 -4.86
N LEU A 86 -12.92 1.27 -5.40
CA LEU A 86 -12.62 0.80 -6.75
C LEU A 86 -11.60 -0.33 -6.72
N GLY A 87 -11.92 -1.46 -7.35
CA GLY A 87 -10.99 -2.56 -7.53
C GLY A 87 -11.20 -3.73 -6.58
N GLY A 88 -10.15 -4.55 -6.47
CA GLY A 88 -10.13 -5.84 -5.80
C GLY A 88 -9.76 -6.95 -6.78
N GLU A 89 -9.08 -7.99 -6.30
CA GLU A 89 -8.67 -9.13 -7.15
C GLU A 89 -9.86 -9.99 -7.57
N GLN A 90 -10.93 -9.98 -6.76
CA GLN A 90 -12.17 -10.73 -7.04
C GLN A 90 -13.34 -9.76 -7.26
N PRO A 91 -14.29 -10.11 -8.12
CA PRO A 91 -15.43 -9.25 -8.46
C PRO A 91 -16.27 -8.79 -7.26
N SER A 92 -16.35 -9.61 -6.22
CA SER A 92 -17.16 -9.35 -5.04
C SER A 92 -16.48 -8.49 -3.99
N LEU A 93 -15.15 -8.30 -4.05
CA LEU A 93 -14.36 -7.68 -2.97
C LEU A 93 -14.80 -6.24 -2.66
N ALA A 94 -14.88 -5.38 -3.66
CA ALA A 94 -15.31 -3.99 -3.46
C ALA A 94 -16.73 -3.91 -2.91
N LYS A 95 -17.62 -4.80 -3.38
CA LYS A 95 -19.01 -4.91 -2.91
C LYS A 95 -19.06 -5.34 -1.44
N SER A 96 -18.39 -6.44 -1.09
CA SER A 96 -18.37 -6.98 0.28
C SER A 96 -17.76 -5.97 1.25
N ALA A 97 -16.63 -5.34 0.88
CA ALA A 97 -16.01 -4.28 1.67
C ALA A 97 -16.96 -3.10 1.87
N GLY A 98 -17.62 -2.64 0.81
CA GLY A 98 -18.58 -1.54 0.88
C GLY A 98 -19.77 -1.85 1.78
N LEU A 99 -20.32 -3.05 1.70
CA LEU A 99 -21.42 -3.50 2.57
C LEU A 99 -20.99 -3.58 4.04
N ASN A 100 -19.82 -4.13 4.33
CA ASN A 100 -19.29 -4.23 5.69
C ASN A 100 -18.99 -2.84 6.29
N LEU A 101 -18.42 -1.94 5.50
CA LEU A 101 -18.21 -0.55 5.93
C LEU A 101 -19.52 0.19 6.20
N ARG A 102 -20.57 -0.03 5.39
CA ARG A 102 -21.91 0.53 5.67
C ARG A 102 -22.50 0.02 6.98
N LYS A 103 -22.30 -1.27 7.32
CA LYS A 103 -22.73 -1.83 8.61
C LYS A 103 -22.01 -1.16 9.78
N SER A 104 -20.70 -0.91 9.63
CA SER A 104 -19.86 -0.32 10.68
C SER A 104 -20.02 1.20 10.80
N PHE A 105 -20.29 1.90 9.68
CA PHE A 105 -20.36 3.36 9.56
C PHE A 105 -21.66 3.78 8.89
N LYS A 106 -22.77 3.77 9.64
CA LYS A 106 -24.14 3.95 9.12
C LYS A 106 -24.40 5.25 8.35
N ILE A 107 -23.64 6.31 8.62
CA ILE A 107 -23.89 7.66 8.05
C ILE A 107 -23.14 7.86 6.74
N VAL A 108 -22.13 7.05 6.44
CA VAL A 108 -21.30 7.22 5.24
C VAL A 108 -22.06 6.72 3.99
N ARG A 109 -22.03 7.50 2.92
CA ARG A 109 -22.53 7.07 1.61
C ARG A 109 -21.39 6.39 0.85
N ILE A 110 -21.53 5.08 0.61
CA ILE A 110 -20.51 4.28 -0.06
C ILE A 110 -21.04 3.75 -1.39
N ALA A 111 -20.31 3.96 -2.47
CA ALA A 111 -20.45 3.27 -3.74
C ALA A 111 -19.19 2.42 -4.00
N TYR A 112 -19.31 1.46 -4.90
CA TYR A 112 -18.21 0.56 -5.23
C TYR A 112 -18.32 0.06 -6.66
N ALA A 113 -17.17 -0.20 -7.29
CA ALA A 113 -17.06 -0.88 -8.57
C ALA A 113 -15.83 -1.79 -8.57
N GLN A 114 -15.85 -2.84 -9.36
CA GLN A 114 -14.69 -3.69 -9.57
C GLN A 114 -13.62 -2.98 -10.40
N GLY A 115 -14.03 -2.28 -11.45
CA GLY A 115 -13.14 -1.67 -12.43
C GLY A 115 -12.40 -2.71 -13.29
N PRO A 116 -11.41 -2.26 -14.09
CA PRO A 116 -10.69 -3.10 -15.04
C PRO A 116 -9.66 -4.02 -14.38
N MET A 117 -9.35 -5.13 -15.03
CA MET A 117 -8.07 -5.81 -14.81
C MET A 117 -6.96 -5.00 -15.45
N LEU A 118 -5.85 -4.83 -14.72
CA LEU A 118 -4.74 -4.00 -15.15
C LEU A 118 -3.47 -4.81 -15.41
N ASN A 119 -2.73 -4.42 -16.44
CA ASN A 119 -1.36 -4.88 -16.68
C ASN A 119 -0.37 -4.16 -15.72
N PHE A 120 0.91 -4.51 -15.76
CA PHE A 120 1.95 -3.90 -14.91
C PHE A 120 2.20 -2.39 -15.17
N ARG A 121 1.70 -1.86 -16.30
CA ARG A 121 1.78 -0.43 -16.63
C ARG A 121 0.61 0.37 -16.05
N GLY A 122 -0.35 -0.29 -15.37
CA GLY A 122 -1.56 0.35 -14.86
C GLY A 122 -2.59 0.64 -15.96
N GLU A 123 -2.55 -0.11 -17.05
CA GLU A 123 -3.44 0.02 -18.19
C GLU A 123 -4.38 -1.19 -18.25
N PRO A 124 -5.59 -1.05 -18.84
CA PRO A 124 -6.48 -2.18 -19.08
C PRO A 124 -5.77 -3.33 -19.80
N ALA A 125 -6.01 -4.55 -19.35
CA ALA A 125 -5.33 -5.73 -19.87
C ALA A 125 -5.95 -6.26 -21.16
N SER A 126 -7.23 -5.94 -21.43
CA SER A 126 -8.00 -6.39 -22.59
C SER A 126 -8.97 -5.32 -23.09
N ALA A 127 -9.58 -5.53 -24.26
CA ALA A 127 -10.61 -4.65 -24.78
C ALA A 127 -11.84 -4.55 -23.84
N GLY A 128 -12.23 -5.66 -23.20
CA GLY A 128 -13.30 -5.65 -22.20
C GLY A 128 -12.94 -4.84 -20.96
N ASP A 129 -11.66 -4.83 -20.58
CA ASP A 129 -11.18 -4.02 -19.45
C ASP A 129 -11.17 -2.51 -19.77
N ILE A 130 -11.03 -2.14 -21.06
CA ILE A 130 -11.18 -0.73 -21.48
C ILE A 130 -12.62 -0.26 -21.21
N VAL A 131 -13.60 -1.06 -21.58
CA VAL A 131 -15.02 -0.76 -21.33
C VAL A 131 -15.29 -0.68 -19.82
N SER A 132 -14.83 -1.68 -19.06
CA SER A 132 -14.94 -1.69 -17.58
C SER A 132 -14.31 -0.46 -16.93
N GLN A 133 -13.23 0.03 -17.48
CA GLN A 133 -12.55 1.25 -16.99
C GLN A 133 -13.40 2.49 -17.27
N GLU A 134 -13.93 2.62 -18.49
CA GLU A 134 -14.78 3.76 -18.86
C GLU A 134 -16.05 3.80 -18.01
N GLU A 135 -16.69 2.65 -17.80
CA GLU A 135 -17.83 2.51 -16.91
C GLU A 135 -17.47 2.90 -15.46
N ALA A 136 -16.34 2.44 -14.93
CA ALA A 136 -15.91 2.79 -13.59
C ALA A 136 -15.64 4.29 -13.44
N ILE A 137 -15.00 4.93 -14.42
CA ILE A 137 -14.75 6.38 -14.44
C ILE A 137 -16.10 7.13 -14.51
N ALA A 138 -17.04 6.69 -15.33
CA ALA A 138 -18.38 7.29 -15.40
C ALA A 138 -19.12 7.19 -14.06
N GLN A 139 -19.12 6.02 -13.43
CA GLN A 139 -19.75 5.80 -12.11
C GLN A 139 -19.11 6.67 -11.01
N ILE A 140 -17.77 6.79 -11.00
CA ILE A 140 -17.07 7.66 -10.05
C ILE A 140 -17.49 9.11 -10.25
N ASN A 141 -17.50 9.59 -11.50
CA ASN A 141 -17.81 10.98 -11.83
C ASN A 141 -19.28 11.33 -11.56
N GLU A 142 -20.22 10.40 -11.81
CA GLU A 142 -21.64 10.54 -11.47
C GLU A 142 -21.83 10.59 -9.95
N PHE A 143 -21.19 9.71 -9.20
CA PHE A 143 -21.29 9.67 -7.75
C PHE A 143 -20.60 10.86 -7.09
N GLY A 144 -19.54 11.39 -7.67
CA GLY A 144 -18.74 12.51 -7.17
C GLY A 144 -18.24 12.32 -5.74
N PRO A 145 -17.39 11.30 -5.47
CA PRO A 145 -16.97 11.00 -4.11
C PRO A 145 -16.03 12.08 -3.56
N HIS A 146 -16.11 12.31 -2.26
CA HIS A 146 -15.10 13.11 -1.55
C HIS A 146 -13.80 12.31 -1.37
N LEU A 147 -13.93 10.97 -1.20
CA LEU A 147 -12.79 10.07 -1.09
C LEU A 147 -12.97 8.88 -2.04
N LEU A 148 -11.95 8.65 -2.88
CA LEU A 148 -11.80 7.48 -3.74
C LEU A 148 -10.71 6.58 -3.18
N PHE A 149 -11.02 5.30 -2.92
CA PHE A 149 -10.06 4.29 -2.53
C PHE A 149 -9.85 3.28 -3.65
N VAL A 150 -8.59 3.12 -4.09
CA VAL A 150 -8.22 2.27 -5.23
C VAL A 150 -7.46 1.03 -4.76
N ALA A 151 -7.90 -0.16 -5.19
CA ALA A 151 -7.42 -1.46 -4.71
C ALA A 151 -7.01 -2.43 -5.83
N PHE A 152 -6.32 -1.97 -6.86
CA PHE A 152 -5.80 -2.84 -7.95
C PHE A 152 -4.48 -3.55 -7.63
N GLY A 153 -3.90 -3.26 -6.46
CA GLY A 153 -2.59 -3.77 -6.04
C GLY A 153 -1.41 -3.01 -6.66
N ALA A 154 -0.34 -2.88 -5.87
CA ALA A 154 0.89 -2.20 -6.31
C ALA A 154 1.65 -3.04 -7.37
N PRO A 155 2.32 -2.41 -8.36
CA PRO A 155 2.39 -0.97 -8.64
C PRO A 155 1.28 -0.48 -9.60
N LYS A 156 0.28 -1.30 -9.91
CA LYS A 156 -0.74 -1.01 -10.92
C LYS A 156 -1.67 0.12 -10.49
N GLN A 157 -2.07 0.12 -9.22
CA GLN A 157 -2.97 1.11 -8.66
C GLN A 157 -2.35 2.52 -8.62
N GLU A 158 -1.07 2.64 -8.29
CA GLU A 158 -0.34 3.92 -8.27
C GLU A 158 -0.27 4.52 -9.69
N LYS A 159 0.07 3.70 -10.67
CA LYS A 159 0.15 4.12 -12.07
C LYS A 159 -1.21 4.46 -12.66
N TRP A 160 -2.24 3.70 -12.28
CA TRP A 160 -3.60 3.95 -12.73
C TRP A 160 -4.11 5.28 -12.19
N ILE A 161 -3.97 5.53 -10.89
CA ILE A 161 -4.45 6.77 -10.30
C ILE A 161 -3.69 7.99 -10.82
N ASP A 162 -2.37 7.91 -10.97
CA ASP A 162 -1.53 8.95 -11.57
C ASP A 162 -2.03 9.34 -12.98
N LYS A 163 -2.34 8.34 -13.81
CA LYS A 163 -2.81 8.53 -15.19
C LYS A 163 -4.23 9.06 -15.30
N TYR A 164 -5.14 8.59 -14.43
CA TYR A 164 -6.57 8.85 -14.58
C TYR A 164 -7.14 9.87 -13.59
N LEU A 165 -6.42 10.23 -12.53
CA LEU A 165 -6.86 11.22 -11.54
C LEU A 165 -7.36 12.54 -12.18
N PRO A 166 -6.69 13.10 -13.23
CA PRO A 166 -7.17 14.32 -13.89
C PRO A 166 -8.55 14.20 -14.55
N LYS A 167 -9.01 12.97 -14.82
CA LYS A 167 -10.33 12.68 -15.42
C LYS A 167 -11.41 12.42 -14.37
N LEU A 168 -11.06 12.37 -13.08
CA LEU A 168 -11.94 11.98 -12.00
C LEU A 168 -12.44 13.20 -11.21
N LYS A 169 -13.74 13.26 -10.99
CA LYS A 169 -14.39 14.28 -10.14
C LYS A 169 -14.39 13.80 -8.68
N VAL A 170 -13.24 13.86 -8.02
CA VAL A 170 -13.06 13.39 -6.64
C VAL A 170 -12.44 14.46 -5.76
N GLY A 171 -12.73 14.46 -4.47
CA GLY A 171 -12.10 15.37 -3.52
C GLY A 171 -10.68 14.95 -3.14
N GLY A 172 -10.42 13.65 -3.13
CA GLY A 172 -9.10 13.05 -2.90
C GLY A 172 -9.12 11.57 -3.21
N ALA A 173 -7.94 11.01 -3.51
CA ALA A 173 -7.80 9.59 -3.80
C ALA A 173 -6.67 8.96 -2.97
N MET A 174 -6.85 7.71 -2.55
CA MET A 174 -5.85 6.93 -1.84
C MET A 174 -5.80 5.51 -2.39
N VAL A 175 -4.60 5.00 -2.64
CA VAL A 175 -4.38 3.60 -2.97
C VAL A 175 -4.35 2.78 -1.69
N ILE A 176 -5.12 1.68 -1.64
CA ILE A 176 -5.28 0.86 -0.43
C ILE A 176 -4.87 -0.60 -0.62
N GLY A 177 -4.68 -1.06 -1.86
CA GLY A 177 -4.26 -2.41 -2.19
C GLY A 177 -5.03 -3.47 -1.41
N GLY A 178 -4.31 -4.39 -0.80
CA GLY A 178 -4.90 -5.50 -0.04
C GLY A 178 -5.54 -5.12 1.31
N ALA A 179 -5.70 -3.84 1.63
CA ALA A 179 -6.50 -3.45 2.79
C ALA A 179 -8.00 -3.70 2.55
N ILE A 180 -8.43 -3.74 1.29
CA ILE A 180 -9.81 -4.06 0.92
C ILE A 180 -10.18 -5.51 1.30
N ASP A 181 -9.23 -6.45 1.27
CA ASP A 181 -9.46 -7.87 1.60
C ASP A 181 -9.92 -8.02 3.07
N TYR A 182 -9.31 -7.24 3.97
CA TYR A 182 -9.71 -7.22 5.38
C TYR A 182 -11.09 -6.62 5.59
N MET A 183 -11.43 -5.59 4.82
CA MET A 183 -12.75 -4.96 4.92
C MET A 183 -13.84 -5.83 4.30
N ALA A 184 -13.51 -6.61 3.29
CA ALA A 184 -14.41 -7.61 2.72
C ALA A 184 -14.65 -8.83 3.63
N GLY A 185 -13.75 -9.06 4.61
CA GLY A 185 -13.77 -10.25 5.46
C GLY A 185 -13.07 -11.46 4.84
N GLU A 186 -12.39 -11.28 3.71
CA GLU A 186 -11.66 -12.34 2.98
C GLU A 186 -10.24 -12.57 3.55
N ALA A 187 -9.74 -11.65 4.36
CA ALA A 187 -8.45 -11.79 5.02
C ALA A 187 -8.60 -11.66 6.54
N GLU A 188 -8.03 -12.61 7.26
CA GLU A 188 -7.94 -12.56 8.71
C GLU A 188 -6.81 -11.63 9.16
N LEU A 189 -7.06 -10.85 10.20
CA LEU A 189 -6.02 -10.06 10.84
C LEU A 189 -4.98 -10.96 11.51
N PRO A 190 -3.69 -10.59 11.48
CA PRO A 190 -2.69 -11.31 12.25
C PRO A 190 -2.97 -11.20 13.76
N PRO A 191 -2.52 -12.16 14.57
CA PRO A 191 -2.50 -12.02 16.00
C PRO A 191 -1.78 -10.71 16.41
N LYS A 192 -2.26 -10.04 17.47
CA LYS A 192 -1.71 -8.73 17.88
C LYS A 192 -0.20 -8.75 18.05
N TRP A 193 0.36 -9.80 18.67
CA TRP A 193 1.81 -9.92 18.85
C TRP A 193 2.58 -9.96 17.52
N MET A 194 2.02 -10.62 16.48
CA MET A 194 2.64 -10.62 15.15
C MET A 194 2.54 -9.25 14.49
N GLU A 195 1.42 -8.57 14.65
CA GLU A 195 1.25 -7.21 14.14
C GLU A 195 2.23 -6.24 14.81
N GLU A 196 2.37 -6.33 16.14
CA GLU A 196 3.30 -5.52 16.93
C GLU A 196 4.77 -5.82 16.60
N ALA A 197 5.10 -7.09 16.34
CA ALA A 197 6.43 -7.52 15.90
C ALA A 197 6.74 -7.14 14.44
N GLY A 198 5.77 -6.63 13.65
CA GLY A 198 5.96 -6.33 12.23
C GLY A 198 5.97 -7.58 11.34
N LEU A 199 5.43 -8.71 11.85
CA LEU A 199 5.38 -10.01 11.18
C LEU A 199 4.08 -10.24 10.39
N GLU A 200 3.33 -9.19 10.08
CA GLU A 200 2.10 -9.30 9.27
C GLU A 200 2.35 -9.96 7.91
N TRP A 201 3.52 -9.72 7.33
CA TRP A 201 3.92 -10.35 6.07
C TRP A 201 4.07 -11.88 6.18
N VAL A 202 4.55 -12.39 7.33
CA VAL A 202 4.65 -13.84 7.59
C VAL A 202 3.25 -14.45 7.69
N TRP A 203 2.36 -13.81 8.45
CA TRP A 203 0.97 -14.23 8.56
C TRP A 203 0.29 -14.33 7.19
N ARG A 204 0.49 -13.30 6.37
CA ARG A 204 -0.03 -13.28 4.99
C ARG A 204 0.59 -14.37 4.12
N SER A 205 1.86 -14.71 4.31
CA SER A 205 2.51 -15.80 3.56
C SER A 205 1.88 -17.14 3.83
N ILE A 206 1.54 -17.39 5.10
CA ILE A 206 0.91 -18.64 5.54
C ILE A 206 -0.54 -18.73 5.03
N LYS A 207 -1.31 -17.64 5.19
CA LYS A 207 -2.73 -17.61 4.81
C LYS A 207 -2.97 -17.43 3.30
N GLN A 208 -2.02 -16.83 2.58
CA GLN A 208 -2.12 -16.47 1.17
C GLN A 208 -0.84 -16.86 0.41
N PRO A 209 -0.55 -18.16 0.20
CA PRO A 209 0.72 -18.62 -0.38
C PRO A 209 0.96 -18.14 -1.82
N TRP A 210 -0.08 -17.80 -2.57
CA TRP A 210 0.05 -17.19 -3.90
C TRP A 210 0.75 -15.82 -3.89
N ARG A 211 0.87 -15.17 -2.73
CA ARG A 211 1.60 -13.90 -2.54
C ARG A 211 3.11 -14.07 -2.33
N LEU A 212 3.64 -15.29 -2.29
CA LEU A 212 5.07 -15.56 -2.04
C LEU A 212 5.99 -14.80 -2.99
N LYS A 213 5.63 -14.67 -4.28
CA LYS A 213 6.40 -13.88 -5.25
C LYS A 213 6.55 -12.40 -4.80
N ARG A 214 5.48 -11.81 -4.29
CA ARG A 214 5.48 -10.43 -3.79
C ARG A 214 6.33 -10.30 -2.52
N ILE A 215 6.26 -11.30 -1.66
CA ILE A 215 7.04 -11.35 -0.41
C ILE A 215 8.52 -11.50 -0.74
N PHE A 216 8.89 -12.35 -1.71
CA PHE A 216 10.26 -12.47 -2.17
C PHE A 216 10.81 -11.15 -2.73
N MET A 217 10.00 -10.37 -3.42
CA MET A 217 10.38 -9.03 -3.86
C MET A 217 10.58 -8.06 -2.69
N ALA A 218 9.78 -8.17 -1.63
CA ALA A 218 9.92 -7.36 -0.42
C ALA A 218 11.10 -7.81 0.46
N PHE A 219 11.38 -9.11 0.46
CA PHE A 219 12.53 -9.71 1.15
C PHE A 219 12.90 -11.04 0.46
N PRO A 220 14.15 -11.24 -0.03
CA PRO A 220 15.35 -10.40 0.18
C PRO A 220 15.62 -9.32 -0.89
N VAL A 221 14.84 -9.25 -2.00
CA VAL A 221 15.22 -8.43 -3.16
C VAL A 221 15.29 -6.93 -2.83
N PHE A 222 14.30 -6.39 -2.13
CA PHE A 222 14.30 -4.95 -1.77
C PHE A 222 15.49 -4.56 -0.87
N PRO A 223 15.79 -5.24 0.25
CA PRO A 223 16.99 -4.94 1.04
C PRO A 223 18.31 -5.02 0.26
N LEU A 224 18.45 -6.01 -0.64
CA LEU A 224 19.63 -6.11 -1.50
C LEU A 224 19.74 -4.92 -2.46
N LYS A 225 18.65 -4.47 -3.07
CA LYS A 225 18.65 -3.27 -3.91
C LYS A 225 19.05 -2.02 -3.13
N VAL A 226 18.55 -1.85 -1.89
CA VAL A 226 18.89 -0.73 -1.02
C VAL A 226 20.37 -0.80 -0.62
N PHE A 227 20.91 -2.00 -0.34
CA PHE A 227 22.31 -2.21 -0.07
C PHE A 227 23.21 -1.79 -1.25
N TRP A 228 22.89 -2.28 -2.46
CA TRP A 228 23.64 -1.93 -3.66
C TRP A 228 23.55 -0.43 -3.98
N TYR A 229 22.37 0.16 -3.85
CA TYR A 229 22.19 1.59 -4.00
C TYR A 229 23.13 2.38 -3.06
N LYS A 230 23.13 2.05 -1.76
CA LYS A 230 24.01 2.72 -0.78
C LYS A 230 25.49 2.45 -1.04
N LEU A 231 25.85 1.27 -1.52
CA LEU A 231 27.24 0.92 -1.85
C LEU A 231 27.77 1.78 -3.01
N THR A 232 26.89 2.12 -3.98
CA THR A 232 27.23 2.91 -5.18
C THR A 232 27.04 4.41 -4.99
N LEU A 233 26.35 4.87 -3.94
CA LEU A 233 26.29 6.27 -3.54
C LEU A 233 27.69 6.69 -3.01
N ALA A 234 28.50 7.30 -3.89
CA ALA A 234 29.85 7.75 -3.53
C ALA A 234 29.85 9.23 -3.15
#